data_3a787d8f78ead9b46a393fb0625373c6
#
_entry.id   3a787d8f78ead9b46a393fb0625373c6
#
_cell.length_a   1.000
_cell.length_b   1.000
_cell.length_c   1.000
_cell.angle_alpha   90.00
_cell.angle_beta   90.00
_cell.angle_gamma   90.00
#
_symmetry.space_group_name_H-M   'P 1'
#
loop_
_entity.id
_entity.type
_entity.pdbx_description
1 polymer ?
#
loop_
_entity_poly.entity_id
_entity_poly.type
_entity_poly.pdbx_seq_one_letter_code
_entity_poly.pdbx_strand_id
1 'polypeptide(L)'
;MNEAETRAELIDPALRKAGWGVVDGSRVRREVIAPGRLQGAGKRARPDIADYVLMYQGQKLAVIEAKRRDLPDTEGLAQAKRYAELLQARFAFSTNGRGIYRVDMKTGAEGYLDAYPTPDELWAETFAESNLWRERFGQVSFEDRGGFWQARYYQHNAINKALEAIAAGRDRILLTLATGTGKTAIAFQIAWKLFHARWSLAARESGQPGRRPRVLFLADRNNLADQAFNDFSAFAEDALVRIDPEIIRKKGRVPKNGNIFFTIFQTFMTGRDADGLPSPSFGDYPADFFDFIVIDECHRGGANDESNWRGILEYFSPAVQLGLTATPKRRHNVDTYAYFGEPVYVYSLKDGINDGFLTPFKVKQIATTLDDYVYTPDDQVIEGEIEAGRRYTEDDFNRVIEIRERERYRVRLFMDQIDSREKTLVFCATQAHALAVRDLINQFKAGHDPNYCVRVTANDGKEGDRFLAMFRDNEKTIPTILTTSQKLSTGVDA
;
A
#
# COMPACT_ATOMS: atom_id res chain seq x y z
N MET A 1 -17.02 23.46 -34.62
CA MET A 1 -16.92 23.52 -33.14
C MET A 1 -15.89 22.48 -32.71
N ASN A 2 -14.79 22.90 -32.14
CA ASN A 2 -13.77 22.00 -31.63
C ASN A 2 -14.25 21.29 -30.34
N GLU A 3 -13.45 20.40 -29.80
CA GLU A 3 -13.85 19.60 -28.62
C GLU A 3 -14.05 20.47 -27.36
N ALA A 4 -13.20 21.48 -27.15
CA ALA A 4 -13.34 22.40 -26.00
C ALA A 4 -14.61 23.24 -26.09
N GLU A 5 -14.92 23.75 -27.27
CA GLU A 5 -16.17 24.48 -27.56
C GLU A 5 -17.39 23.55 -27.39
N THR A 6 -17.32 22.32 -27.90
CA THR A 6 -18.39 21.31 -27.74
C THR A 6 -18.68 21.04 -26.27
N ARG A 7 -17.63 20.92 -25.44
CA ARG A 7 -17.78 20.76 -23.99
C ARG A 7 -18.46 21.96 -23.35
N ALA A 8 -17.92 23.15 -23.60
CA ALA A 8 -18.37 24.38 -22.93
C ALA A 8 -19.81 24.77 -23.31
N GLU A 9 -20.18 24.64 -24.58
CA GLU A 9 -21.45 25.14 -25.09
C GLU A 9 -22.57 24.10 -25.08
N LEU A 10 -22.27 22.81 -25.17
CA LEU A 10 -23.29 21.78 -25.29
C LEU A 10 -23.30 20.80 -24.08
N ILE A 11 -22.14 20.29 -23.68
CA ILE A 11 -22.08 19.21 -22.67
C ILE A 11 -22.22 19.78 -21.24
N ASP A 12 -21.44 20.82 -20.89
CA ASP A 12 -21.50 21.41 -19.55
C ASP A 12 -22.90 21.93 -19.18
N PRO A 13 -23.63 22.65 -20.07
CA PRO A 13 -25.00 23.05 -19.80
C PRO A 13 -25.97 21.89 -19.65
N ALA A 14 -25.82 20.82 -20.47
CA ALA A 14 -26.65 19.65 -20.38
C ALA A 14 -26.46 18.88 -19.06
N LEU A 15 -25.21 18.74 -18.60
CA LEU A 15 -24.89 18.14 -17.30
C LEU A 15 -25.46 18.95 -16.13
N ARG A 16 -25.31 20.28 -16.17
CA ARG A 16 -25.92 21.18 -15.16
C ARG A 16 -27.44 21.08 -15.14
N LYS A 17 -28.08 20.99 -16.31
CA LYS A 17 -29.52 20.80 -16.40
C LYS A 17 -29.98 19.48 -15.77
N ALA A 18 -29.17 18.43 -15.89
CA ALA A 18 -29.39 17.14 -15.23
C ALA A 18 -29.04 17.14 -13.72
N GLY A 19 -28.56 18.27 -13.17
CA GLY A 19 -28.23 18.41 -11.75
C GLY A 19 -26.77 18.16 -11.39
N TRP A 20 -25.92 17.78 -12.33
CA TRP A 20 -24.51 17.50 -12.08
C TRP A 20 -23.73 18.77 -11.74
N GLY A 21 -23.05 18.76 -10.59
CA GLY A 21 -22.36 19.93 -10.03
C GLY A 21 -23.30 20.99 -9.45
N VAL A 22 -24.59 20.71 -9.35
CA VAL A 22 -25.64 21.58 -8.80
C VAL A 22 -26.29 20.95 -7.57
N VAL A 23 -26.69 19.69 -7.68
CA VAL A 23 -27.24 18.90 -6.56
C VAL A 23 -26.17 18.71 -5.50
N ASP A 24 -26.51 18.89 -4.24
CA ASP A 24 -25.58 18.71 -3.13
C ASP A 24 -24.98 17.30 -3.13
N GLY A 25 -23.67 17.21 -2.89
CA GLY A 25 -22.92 15.96 -2.98
C GLY A 25 -22.57 15.52 -4.41
N SER A 26 -23.11 16.17 -5.47
CA SER A 26 -22.71 15.89 -6.86
C SER A 26 -21.51 16.74 -7.29
N ARG A 27 -20.62 16.14 -8.07
CA ARG A 27 -19.44 16.80 -8.63
C ARG A 27 -19.14 16.30 -10.03
N VAL A 28 -18.69 17.23 -10.87
CA VAL A 28 -18.14 16.94 -12.20
C VAL A 28 -16.65 17.25 -12.16
N ARG A 29 -15.81 16.29 -12.47
CA ARG A 29 -14.36 16.45 -12.45
C ARG A 29 -13.74 16.01 -13.77
N ARG A 30 -12.66 16.68 -14.15
CA ARG A 30 -11.68 16.13 -15.09
C ARG A 30 -10.66 15.38 -14.22
N GLU A 31 -10.38 14.13 -14.55
CA GLU A 31 -9.48 13.29 -13.74
C GLU A 31 -8.31 12.80 -14.58
N VAL A 32 -7.10 13.11 -14.10
CA VAL A 32 -5.88 12.49 -14.62
C VAL A 32 -5.86 11.04 -14.13
N ILE A 33 -6.11 10.10 -15.04
CA ILE A 33 -6.11 8.68 -14.73
C ILE A 33 -4.69 8.19 -14.54
N ALA A 34 -3.79 8.51 -15.49
CA ALA A 34 -2.41 8.08 -15.42
C ALA A 34 -1.48 9.21 -15.93
N PRO A 35 -0.35 9.47 -15.24
CA PRO A 35 0.62 10.46 -15.69
C PRO A 35 1.40 10.02 -16.95
N GLY A 36 1.15 8.81 -17.46
CA GLY A 36 1.84 8.21 -18.57
C GLY A 36 3.09 7.44 -18.17
N ARG A 37 3.29 6.26 -18.78
CA ARG A 37 4.42 5.37 -18.52
C ARG A 37 5.75 6.06 -18.80
N LEU A 38 6.74 5.84 -17.95
CA LEU A 38 8.12 6.26 -18.19
C LEU A 38 8.72 5.49 -19.38
N GLN A 39 9.19 6.22 -20.40
CA GLN A 39 9.72 5.68 -21.64
C GLN A 39 11.25 5.68 -21.71
N GLY A 40 11.94 6.13 -20.67
CA GLY A 40 13.39 6.32 -20.59
C GLY A 40 13.80 7.79 -20.67
N ALA A 41 15.03 8.10 -20.24
CA ALA A 41 15.57 9.47 -20.17
C ALA A 41 14.62 10.51 -19.53
N GLY A 42 13.81 10.08 -18.56
CA GLY A 42 12.85 10.95 -17.88
C GLY A 42 11.59 11.32 -18.69
N LYS A 43 11.49 10.87 -19.95
CA LYS A 43 10.30 11.13 -20.80
C LYS A 43 9.14 10.21 -20.39
N ARG A 44 7.92 10.77 -20.39
CA ARG A 44 6.68 10.03 -20.18
C ARG A 44 5.86 9.94 -21.45
N ALA A 45 5.05 8.90 -21.56
CA ALA A 45 3.96 8.85 -22.53
C ALA A 45 2.94 9.96 -22.22
N ARG A 46 2.04 10.23 -23.14
CA ARG A 46 0.96 11.19 -22.89
C ARG A 46 0.13 10.72 -21.70
N PRO A 47 -0.27 11.64 -20.80
CA PRO A 47 -1.15 11.29 -19.69
C PRO A 47 -2.53 10.87 -20.23
N ASP A 48 -3.14 9.90 -19.56
CA ASP A 48 -4.54 9.55 -19.77
C ASP A 48 -5.40 10.46 -18.87
N ILE A 49 -6.34 11.17 -19.49
CA ILE A 49 -7.23 12.13 -18.80
C ILE A 49 -8.65 11.83 -19.25
N ALA A 50 -9.54 11.53 -18.32
CA ALA A 50 -10.97 11.46 -18.59
C ALA A 50 -11.54 12.87 -18.69
N ASP A 51 -12.35 13.13 -19.73
CA ASP A 51 -12.95 14.45 -19.93
C ASP A 51 -13.88 14.83 -18.81
N TYR A 52 -14.73 13.88 -18.38
CA TYR A 52 -15.60 14.05 -17.22
C TYR A 52 -15.70 12.77 -16.40
N VAL A 53 -15.66 12.93 -15.09
CA VAL A 53 -16.02 11.92 -14.11
C VAL A 53 -17.16 12.47 -13.28
N LEU A 54 -18.30 11.79 -13.34
CA LEU A 54 -19.48 12.14 -12.59
C LEU A 54 -19.43 11.46 -11.22
N MET A 55 -19.38 12.26 -10.17
CA MET A 55 -19.32 11.79 -8.81
C MET A 55 -20.56 12.22 -8.03
N TYR A 56 -21.08 11.31 -7.21
CA TYR A 56 -22.16 11.61 -6.28
C TYR A 56 -21.91 10.90 -4.95
N GLN A 57 -22.14 11.60 -3.84
CA GLN A 57 -21.92 11.08 -2.48
C GLN A 57 -20.55 10.35 -2.33
N GLY A 58 -19.49 10.93 -2.89
CA GLY A 58 -18.13 10.40 -2.81
C GLY A 58 -17.84 9.21 -3.72
N GLN A 59 -18.81 8.72 -4.49
CA GLN A 59 -18.66 7.62 -5.45
C GLN A 59 -18.55 8.12 -6.88
N LYS A 60 -17.71 7.48 -7.69
CA LYS A 60 -17.62 7.69 -9.13
C LYS A 60 -18.69 6.84 -9.80
N LEU A 61 -19.72 7.46 -10.37
CA LEU A 61 -20.83 6.76 -10.97
C LEU A 61 -20.65 6.57 -12.48
N ALA A 62 -20.10 7.58 -13.15
CA ALA A 62 -19.97 7.56 -14.59
C ALA A 62 -18.71 8.28 -15.08
N VAL A 63 -18.29 7.89 -16.29
CA VAL A 63 -17.27 8.56 -17.08
C VAL A 63 -17.91 9.03 -18.40
N ILE A 64 -17.56 10.24 -18.86
CA ILE A 64 -17.97 10.75 -20.15
C ILE A 64 -16.73 11.11 -20.96
N GLU A 65 -16.67 10.62 -22.17
CA GLU A 65 -15.68 11.01 -23.17
C GLU A 65 -16.33 11.90 -24.22
N ALA A 66 -15.81 13.11 -24.36
CA ALA A 66 -16.30 14.11 -25.30
C ALA A 66 -15.52 14.08 -26.61
N LYS A 67 -16.20 14.28 -27.71
CA LYS A 67 -15.58 14.42 -29.02
C LYS A 67 -16.10 15.70 -29.72
N ARG A 68 -15.39 16.11 -30.75
CA ARG A 68 -15.80 17.25 -31.55
C ARG A 68 -17.20 17.00 -32.17
N ARG A 69 -17.96 18.06 -32.30
CA ARG A 69 -19.35 18.04 -32.80
C ARG A 69 -19.54 17.37 -34.15
N ASP A 70 -18.53 17.36 -35.00
CA ASP A 70 -18.53 16.79 -36.35
C ASP A 70 -18.16 15.31 -36.43
N LEU A 71 -17.70 14.74 -35.35
CA LEU A 71 -17.41 13.31 -35.23
C LEU A 71 -18.66 12.52 -34.78
N PRO A 72 -18.69 11.20 -35.02
CA PRO A 72 -19.72 10.33 -34.44
C PRO A 72 -19.72 10.46 -32.88
N ASP A 73 -20.91 10.44 -32.29
CA ASP A 73 -21.08 10.49 -30.84
C ASP A 73 -20.53 9.24 -30.13
N THR A 74 -20.36 8.14 -30.84
CA THR A 74 -19.76 6.89 -30.33
C THR A 74 -18.24 6.83 -30.52
N GLU A 75 -17.60 7.82 -31.14
CA GLU A 75 -16.15 7.82 -31.40
C GLU A 75 -15.30 7.68 -30.13
N GLY A 76 -15.75 8.23 -29.00
CA GLY A 76 -15.08 8.13 -27.70
C GLY A 76 -15.42 6.87 -26.90
N LEU A 77 -16.28 5.98 -27.38
CA LEU A 77 -16.88 4.92 -26.58
C LEU A 77 -15.85 3.93 -26.01
N ALA A 78 -14.90 3.49 -26.83
CA ALA A 78 -13.86 2.56 -26.37
C ALA A 78 -12.99 3.17 -25.27
N GLN A 79 -12.70 4.49 -25.35
CA GLN A 79 -11.95 5.23 -24.36
C GLN A 79 -12.77 5.41 -23.07
N ALA A 80 -14.06 5.75 -23.19
CA ALA A 80 -14.97 5.88 -22.06
C ALA A 80 -15.12 4.55 -21.29
N LYS A 81 -15.30 3.42 -21.99
CA LYS A 81 -15.35 2.08 -21.39
C LYS A 81 -14.07 1.77 -20.62
N ARG A 82 -12.89 1.98 -21.22
CA ARG A 82 -11.60 1.78 -20.57
C ARG A 82 -11.44 2.62 -19.30
N TYR A 83 -11.83 3.88 -19.35
CA TYR A 83 -11.75 4.77 -18.19
C TYR A 83 -12.75 4.40 -17.11
N ALA A 84 -13.97 4.00 -17.48
CA ALA A 84 -14.97 3.52 -16.53
C ALA A 84 -14.48 2.26 -15.80
N GLU A 85 -13.83 1.34 -16.50
CA GLU A 85 -13.21 0.15 -15.90
C GLU A 85 -12.10 0.52 -14.92
N LEU A 86 -11.15 1.37 -15.32
CA LEU A 86 -10.05 1.84 -14.45
C LEU A 86 -10.57 2.58 -13.22
N LEU A 87 -11.56 3.46 -13.40
CA LEU A 87 -12.15 4.25 -12.31
C LEU A 87 -13.19 3.49 -11.49
N GLN A 88 -13.51 2.25 -11.85
CA GLN A 88 -14.57 1.44 -11.23
C GLN A 88 -15.95 2.13 -11.26
N ALA A 89 -16.19 2.93 -12.30
CA ALA A 89 -17.47 3.56 -12.56
C ALA A 89 -18.40 2.59 -13.29
N ARG A 90 -19.68 2.57 -12.90
CA ARG A 90 -20.65 1.67 -13.52
C ARG A 90 -21.03 2.08 -14.95
N PHE A 91 -21.05 3.39 -15.23
CA PHE A 91 -21.53 3.87 -16.51
C PHE A 91 -20.43 4.55 -17.32
N ALA A 92 -20.43 4.27 -18.63
CA ALA A 92 -19.59 4.96 -19.61
C ALA A 92 -20.49 5.68 -20.60
N PHE A 93 -20.18 6.95 -20.86
CA PHE A 93 -20.86 7.74 -21.88
C PHE A 93 -19.87 8.23 -22.94
N SER A 94 -20.32 8.27 -24.19
CA SER A 94 -19.64 8.95 -25.27
C SER A 94 -20.60 9.97 -25.90
N THR A 95 -20.08 11.15 -26.24
CA THR A 95 -20.89 12.24 -26.75
C THR A 95 -20.11 13.18 -27.68
N ASN A 96 -20.78 13.78 -28.66
CA ASN A 96 -20.30 14.90 -29.46
C ASN A 96 -21.12 16.20 -29.20
N GLY A 97 -21.88 16.22 -28.10
CA GLY A 97 -22.75 17.31 -27.68
C GLY A 97 -24.13 17.31 -28.40
N ARG A 98 -24.36 16.41 -29.36
CA ARG A 98 -25.67 16.24 -30.03
C ARG A 98 -26.34 14.93 -29.61
N GLY A 99 -25.58 13.82 -29.64
CA GLY A 99 -26.01 12.53 -29.17
C GLY A 99 -25.31 12.15 -27.87
N ILE A 100 -25.98 11.36 -27.05
CA ILE A 100 -25.45 10.79 -25.84
C ILE A 100 -25.59 9.27 -25.94
N TYR A 101 -24.46 8.57 -26.01
CA TYR A 101 -24.47 7.11 -26.05
C TYR A 101 -23.98 6.59 -24.70
N ARG A 102 -24.76 5.70 -24.07
CA ARG A 102 -24.52 5.13 -22.74
C ARG A 102 -24.20 3.65 -22.83
N VAL A 103 -23.32 3.20 -21.93
CA VAL A 103 -23.06 1.78 -21.63
C VAL A 103 -23.11 1.56 -20.11
N ASP A 104 -23.87 0.57 -19.69
CA ASP A 104 -23.81 0.02 -18.33
C ASP A 104 -22.75 -1.08 -18.29
N MET A 105 -21.60 -0.81 -17.68
CA MET A 105 -20.46 -1.73 -17.58
C MET A 105 -20.77 -3.00 -16.78
N LYS A 106 -21.83 -2.98 -15.94
CA LYS A 106 -22.25 -4.13 -15.14
C LYS A 106 -23.12 -5.11 -15.92
N THR A 107 -24.04 -4.60 -16.74
CA THR A 107 -25.02 -5.42 -17.46
C THR A 107 -24.66 -5.61 -18.94
N GLY A 108 -23.81 -4.76 -19.47
CA GLY A 108 -23.52 -4.69 -20.91
C GLY A 108 -24.63 -4.00 -21.73
N ALA A 109 -25.69 -3.50 -21.10
CA ALA A 109 -26.75 -2.78 -21.79
C ALA A 109 -26.20 -1.44 -22.32
N GLU A 110 -26.51 -1.14 -23.59
CA GLU A 110 -26.04 0.09 -24.21
C GLU A 110 -27.11 0.69 -25.14
N GLY A 111 -27.07 2.00 -25.36
CA GLY A 111 -28.02 2.71 -26.20
C GLY A 111 -27.94 4.23 -26.10
N TYR A 112 -28.75 4.90 -26.91
CA TYR A 112 -28.86 6.36 -26.89
C TYR A 112 -29.78 6.85 -25.77
N LEU A 113 -29.47 8.05 -25.27
CA LEU A 113 -30.28 8.78 -24.33
C LEU A 113 -30.65 10.17 -24.88
N ASP A 114 -31.84 10.63 -24.53
CA ASP A 114 -32.31 11.98 -24.88
C ASP A 114 -31.70 13.06 -23.95
N ALA A 115 -31.32 12.68 -22.70
CA ALA A 115 -30.69 13.53 -21.72
C ALA A 115 -29.80 12.72 -20.76
N TYR A 116 -28.86 13.41 -20.10
CA TYR A 116 -28.09 12.78 -19.03
C TYR A 116 -28.99 12.42 -17.85
N PRO A 117 -28.83 11.22 -17.26
CA PRO A 117 -29.49 10.87 -16.03
C PRO A 117 -29.04 11.80 -14.88
N THR A 118 -29.92 12.05 -13.94
CA THR A 118 -29.62 12.81 -12.72
C THR A 118 -28.67 12.05 -11.80
N PRO A 119 -28.01 12.72 -10.81
CA PRO A 119 -27.22 12.06 -9.78
C PRO A 119 -27.99 10.96 -9.04
N ASP A 120 -29.25 11.22 -8.67
CA ASP A 120 -30.08 10.27 -7.94
C ASP A 120 -30.47 9.05 -8.79
N GLU A 121 -30.78 9.24 -10.08
CA GLU A 121 -31.06 8.12 -10.99
C GLU A 121 -29.85 7.20 -11.14
N LEU A 122 -28.66 7.74 -11.41
CA LEU A 122 -27.45 6.91 -11.52
C LEU A 122 -27.07 6.25 -10.19
N TRP A 123 -27.36 6.92 -9.06
CA TRP A 123 -27.17 6.34 -7.73
C TRP A 123 -28.11 5.16 -7.50
N ALA A 124 -29.38 5.33 -7.74
CA ALA A 124 -30.40 4.28 -7.58
C ALA A 124 -30.11 3.06 -8.49
N GLU A 125 -29.68 3.31 -9.73
CA GLU A 125 -29.26 2.23 -10.61
C GLU A 125 -28.00 1.52 -10.11
N THR A 126 -27.02 2.26 -9.54
CA THR A 126 -25.76 1.69 -9.06
C THR A 126 -25.95 0.91 -7.78
N PHE A 127 -26.75 1.43 -6.86
CA PHE A 127 -26.99 0.88 -5.55
C PHE A 127 -28.50 0.59 -5.37
N ALA A 128 -28.86 -0.67 -5.57
CA ALA A 128 -30.26 -1.10 -5.50
C ALA A 128 -30.89 -0.89 -4.11
N GLU A 129 -30.08 -0.88 -3.05
CA GLU A 129 -30.51 -0.69 -1.68
C GLU A 129 -29.78 0.49 -1.05
N SER A 130 -30.53 1.28 -0.25
CA SER A 130 -29.95 2.32 0.58
C SER A 130 -29.07 1.68 1.66
N ASN A 131 -27.95 2.30 1.96
CA ASN A 131 -27.06 1.87 3.02
C ASN A 131 -26.55 3.09 3.78
N LEU A 132 -26.99 3.22 5.03
CA LEU A 132 -26.65 4.35 5.89
C LEU A 132 -25.13 4.60 5.95
N TRP A 133 -24.34 3.55 6.08
CA TRP A 133 -22.90 3.69 6.25
C TRP A 133 -22.21 4.08 4.96
N ARG A 134 -22.63 3.55 3.81
CA ARG A 134 -22.14 3.98 2.48
C ARG A 134 -22.35 5.49 2.30
N GLU A 135 -23.56 5.96 2.58
CA GLU A 135 -23.93 7.36 2.44
C GLU A 135 -23.15 8.24 3.40
N ARG A 136 -23.01 7.85 4.67
CA ARG A 136 -22.24 8.59 5.66
C ARG A 136 -20.74 8.64 5.33
N PHE A 137 -20.16 7.54 4.88
CA PHE A 137 -18.76 7.53 4.44
C PHE A 137 -18.54 8.44 3.23
N GLY A 138 -19.53 8.51 2.33
CA GLY A 138 -19.52 9.42 1.17
C GLY A 138 -19.53 10.90 1.55
N GLN A 139 -20.24 11.26 2.63
CA GLN A 139 -20.32 12.64 3.14
C GLN A 139 -18.99 13.12 3.77
N VAL A 140 -18.16 12.23 4.29
CA VAL A 140 -16.84 12.60 4.83
C VAL A 140 -15.86 12.83 3.69
N SER A 141 -15.37 14.04 3.54
CA SER A 141 -14.33 14.38 2.57
C SER A 141 -13.01 13.65 2.89
N PHE A 142 -12.18 13.41 1.88
CA PHE A 142 -10.79 13.00 2.12
C PHE A 142 -10.05 14.11 2.86
N GLU A 143 -9.15 13.70 3.76
CA GLU A 143 -8.18 14.62 4.34
C GLU A 143 -7.08 14.89 3.31
N ASP A 144 -6.94 16.13 2.88
CA ASP A 144 -6.05 16.55 1.79
C ASP A 144 -4.78 17.30 2.27
N ARG A 145 -4.57 17.35 3.59
CA ARG A 145 -3.43 18.07 4.19
C ARG A 145 -3.33 19.51 3.71
N GLY A 146 -4.45 20.20 3.65
CA GLY A 146 -4.51 21.58 3.16
C GLY A 146 -4.31 21.72 1.65
N GLY A 147 -4.71 20.72 0.88
CA GLY A 147 -4.62 20.69 -0.57
C GLY A 147 -3.33 20.08 -1.15
N PHE A 148 -2.41 19.65 -0.28
CA PHE A 148 -1.14 19.04 -0.72
C PHE A 148 -1.28 17.57 -1.12
N TRP A 149 -2.34 16.87 -0.68
CA TRP A 149 -2.56 15.48 -0.99
C TRP A 149 -3.83 15.29 -1.82
N GLN A 150 -3.69 14.58 -2.93
CA GLN A 150 -4.81 14.14 -3.74
C GLN A 150 -4.74 12.64 -3.93
N ALA A 151 -5.85 11.96 -3.69
CA ALA A 151 -5.95 10.53 -3.95
C ALA A 151 -5.75 10.25 -5.43
N ARG A 152 -4.79 9.38 -5.76
CA ARG A 152 -4.69 8.78 -7.09
C ARG A 152 -5.91 7.91 -7.33
N TYR A 153 -6.30 7.71 -8.59
CA TYR A 153 -7.53 6.99 -8.91
C TYR A 153 -7.62 5.62 -8.24
N TYR A 154 -6.51 4.85 -8.23
CA TYR A 154 -6.48 3.53 -7.61
C TYR A 154 -6.56 3.58 -6.07
N GLN A 155 -6.05 4.63 -5.44
CA GLN A 155 -6.21 4.85 -4.00
C GLN A 155 -7.67 5.14 -3.66
N HIS A 156 -8.31 5.99 -4.45
CA HIS A 156 -9.75 6.27 -4.32
C HIS A 156 -10.57 4.99 -4.47
N ASN A 157 -10.26 4.16 -5.49
CA ASN A 157 -10.92 2.88 -5.69
C ASN A 157 -10.73 1.93 -4.49
N ALA A 158 -9.49 1.78 -4.01
CA ALA A 158 -9.17 0.92 -2.87
C ALA A 158 -9.91 1.34 -1.61
N ILE A 159 -9.93 2.66 -1.31
CA ILE A 159 -10.64 3.23 -0.16
C ILE A 159 -12.14 2.97 -0.27
N ASN A 160 -12.75 3.27 -1.42
CA ASN A 160 -14.19 3.09 -1.60
C ASN A 160 -14.61 1.61 -1.57
N LYS A 161 -13.82 0.70 -2.16
CA LYS A 161 -14.10 -0.74 -2.10
C LYS A 161 -14.01 -1.29 -0.67
N ALA A 162 -13.02 -0.82 0.12
CA ALA A 162 -12.92 -1.21 1.52
C ALA A 162 -14.10 -0.67 2.35
N LEU A 163 -14.45 0.60 2.17
CA LEU A 163 -15.60 1.21 2.88
C LEU A 163 -16.94 0.58 2.48
N GLU A 164 -17.11 0.22 1.21
CA GLU A 164 -18.29 -0.52 0.74
C GLU A 164 -18.36 -1.91 1.39
N ALA A 165 -17.22 -2.61 1.50
CA ALA A 165 -17.18 -3.90 2.19
C ALA A 165 -17.54 -3.75 3.68
N ILE A 166 -17.07 -2.69 4.36
CA ILE A 166 -17.44 -2.38 5.75
C ILE A 166 -18.94 -2.08 5.86
N ALA A 167 -19.47 -1.25 4.96
CA ALA A 167 -20.89 -0.90 4.90
C ALA A 167 -21.78 -2.12 4.63
N ALA A 168 -21.30 -3.08 3.85
CA ALA A 168 -21.95 -4.36 3.57
C ALA A 168 -21.81 -5.38 4.71
N GLY A 169 -21.18 -5.02 5.83
CA GLY A 169 -21.05 -5.87 7.01
C GLY A 169 -19.95 -6.93 6.94
N ARG A 170 -18.96 -6.80 6.03
CA ARG A 170 -17.81 -7.72 5.99
C ARG A 170 -16.87 -7.48 7.16
N ASP A 171 -16.45 -8.55 7.82
CA ASP A 171 -15.53 -8.50 8.96
C ASP A 171 -14.07 -8.71 8.55
N ARG A 172 -13.82 -9.30 7.37
CA ARG A 172 -12.48 -9.55 6.82
C ARG A 172 -12.38 -8.96 5.43
N ILE A 173 -11.38 -8.10 5.23
CA ILE A 173 -11.20 -7.33 4.01
C ILE A 173 -9.74 -7.38 3.60
N LEU A 174 -9.47 -7.64 2.33
CA LEU A 174 -8.11 -7.67 1.78
C LEU A 174 -7.97 -6.63 0.67
N LEU A 175 -6.90 -5.84 0.74
CA LEU A 175 -6.43 -4.99 -0.34
C LEU A 175 -5.05 -5.48 -0.79
N THR A 176 -4.92 -5.78 -2.07
CA THR A 176 -3.63 -6.15 -2.68
C THR A 176 -3.11 -5.00 -3.50
N LEU A 177 -2.07 -4.35 -2.99
CA LEU A 177 -1.51 -3.12 -3.56
C LEU A 177 0.01 -3.20 -3.60
N ALA A 178 0.61 -2.95 -4.75
CA ALA A 178 2.06 -2.97 -4.91
C ALA A 178 2.77 -2.04 -3.91
N THR A 179 4.04 -2.32 -3.63
CA THR A 179 4.88 -1.43 -2.81
C THR A 179 5.02 -0.08 -3.51
N GLY A 180 5.03 1.02 -2.75
CA GLY A 180 5.11 2.39 -3.30
C GLY A 180 3.76 2.97 -3.76
N THR A 181 2.64 2.27 -3.56
CA THR A 181 1.30 2.75 -3.94
C THR A 181 0.61 3.59 -2.85
N GLY A 182 1.25 3.76 -1.69
CA GLY A 182 0.72 4.54 -0.58
C GLY A 182 -0.30 3.78 0.27
N LYS A 183 -0.03 2.51 0.60
CA LYS A 183 -0.89 1.67 1.47
C LYS A 183 -1.24 2.36 2.79
N THR A 184 -0.26 3.02 3.43
CA THR A 184 -0.45 3.76 4.69
C THR A 184 -1.43 4.92 4.52
N ALA A 185 -1.32 5.68 3.42
CA ALA A 185 -2.26 6.76 3.12
C ALA A 185 -3.69 6.24 2.87
N ILE A 186 -3.83 5.07 2.23
CA ILE A 186 -5.13 4.41 2.05
C ILE A 186 -5.72 4.01 3.39
N ALA A 187 -4.92 3.38 4.28
CA ALA A 187 -5.35 3.03 5.63
C ALA A 187 -5.75 4.26 6.46
N PHE A 188 -4.96 5.34 6.36
CA PHE A 188 -5.27 6.62 6.98
C PHE A 188 -6.63 7.14 6.54
N GLN A 189 -6.91 7.21 5.24
CA GLN A 189 -8.18 7.73 4.73
C GLN A 189 -9.38 6.86 5.11
N ILE A 190 -9.21 5.54 5.18
CA ILE A 190 -10.27 4.65 5.67
C ILE A 190 -10.54 4.95 7.15
N ALA A 191 -9.51 4.99 8.00
CA ALA A 191 -9.64 5.33 9.41
C ALA A 191 -10.25 6.72 9.62
N TRP A 192 -9.85 7.72 8.81
CA TRP A 192 -10.39 9.07 8.79
C TRP A 192 -11.90 9.09 8.56
N LYS A 193 -12.35 8.39 7.52
CA LYS A 193 -13.78 8.32 7.19
C LYS A 193 -14.60 7.58 8.25
N LEU A 194 -14.09 6.48 8.80
CA LEU A 194 -14.73 5.77 9.91
C LEU A 194 -14.86 6.66 11.16
N PHE A 195 -13.81 7.41 11.48
CA PHE A 195 -13.75 8.27 12.65
C PHE A 195 -14.73 9.44 12.56
N HIS A 196 -14.79 10.14 11.42
CA HIS A 196 -15.67 11.28 11.21
C HIS A 196 -17.13 10.88 10.97
N ALA A 197 -17.38 9.70 10.38
CA ALA A 197 -18.70 9.13 10.27
C ALA A 197 -19.24 8.60 11.63
N ARG A 198 -18.37 8.52 12.67
CA ARG A 198 -18.68 7.91 13.98
C ARG A 198 -19.16 6.47 13.86
N TRP A 199 -18.51 5.73 12.97
CA TRP A 199 -18.74 4.31 12.80
C TRP A 199 -18.02 3.54 13.93
N SER A 200 -18.67 2.55 14.50
CA SER A 200 -18.10 1.58 15.45
C SER A 200 -18.86 0.28 15.34
N LEU A 201 -18.42 -0.81 15.96
CA LEU A 201 -19.16 -2.07 15.97
C LEU A 201 -20.58 -1.88 16.54
N ALA A 202 -20.70 -1.22 17.67
CA ALA A 202 -22.01 -0.91 18.28
C ALA A 202 -22.87 0.01 17.40
N ALA A 203 -22.25 0.95 16.68
CA ALA A 203 -22.95 1.82 15.74
C ALA A 203 -23.41 1.04 14.49
N ARG A 204 -22.63 0.07 14.02
CA ARG A 204 -23.02 -0.85 12.93
C ARG A 204 -24.26 -1.66 13.32
N GLU A 205 -24.29 -2.22 14.53
CA GLU A 205 -25.40 -3.03 15.03
C GLU A 205 -26.66 -2.21 15.27
N SER A 206 -26.53 -1.01 15.85
CA SER A 206 -27.67 -0.15 16.15
C SER A 206 -28.21 0.62 14.95
N GLY A 207 -27.45 0.71 13.86
CA GLY A 207 -27.77 1.57 12.72
C GLY A 207 -27.73 3.06 13.06
N GLN A 208 -27.09 3.45 14.16
CA GLN A 208 -27.00 4.84 14.62
C GLN A 208 -25.54 5.24 14.85
N PRO A 209 -25.12 6.47 14.46
CA PRO A 209 -23.79 6.95 14.78
C PRO A 209 -23.57 6.99 16.29
N GLY A 210 -22.43 6.41 16.71
CA GLY A 210 -22.10 6.29 18.13
C GLY A 210 -20.84 7.08 18.50
N ARG A 211 -20.04 6.46 19.37
CA ARG A 211 -18.70 6.94 19.69
C ARG A 211 -17.79 6.86 18.47
N ARG A 212 -16.70 7.59 18.47
CA ARG A 212 -15.62 7.41 17.52
C ARG A 212 -15.03 6.01 17.63
N PRO A 213 -14.59 5.38 16.53
CA PRO A 213 -14.01 4.05 16.56
C PRO A 213 -12.68 4.02 17.32
N ARG A 214 -12.37 2.85 17.87
CA ARG A 214 -11.01 2.50 18.28
C ARG A 214 -10.38 1.68 17.17
N VAL A 215 -9.36 2.24 16.55
CA VAL A 215 -8.63 1.65 15.41
C VAL A 215 -7.27 1.17 15.89
N LEU A 216 -6.90 -0.05 15.56
CA LEU A 216 -5.55 -0.57 15.76
C LEU A 216 -4.81 -0.63 14.42
N PHE A 217 -3.65 -0.01 14.34
CA PHE A 217 -2.71 -0.18 13.24
C PHE A 217 -1.59 -1.12 13.69
N LEU A 218 -1.56 -2.30 13.09
CA LEU A 218 -0.65 -3.38 13.43
C LEU A 218 0.39 -3.53 12.32
N ALA A 219 1.64 -3.20 12.62
CA ALA A 219 2.75 -3.23 11.69
C ALA A 219 3.72 -4.40 12.00
N ASP A 220 4.51 -4.78 11.00
CA ASP A 220 5.56 -5.79 11.15
C ASP A 220 6.77 -5.26 11.96
N ARG A 221 7.05 -3.95 11.86
CA ARG A 221 8.26 -3.33 12.45
C ARG A 221 7.99 -1.96 13.05
N ASN A 222 8.84 -1.59 14.04
CA ASN A 222 8.73 -0.31 14.73
C ASN A 222 8.82 0.90 13.78
N ASN A 223 9.77 0.89 12.84
CA ASN A 223 9.89 2.00 11.87
C ASN A 223 8.64 2.20 11.02
N LEU A 224 7.93 1.13 10.65
CA LEU A 224 6.66 1.22 9.93
C LEU A 224 5.54 1.74 10.83
N ALA A 225 5.49 1.28 12.08
CA ALA A 225 4.52 1.77 13.06
C ALA A 225 4.75 3.25 13.39
N ASP A 226 6.00 3.69 13.51
CA ASP A 226 6.36 5.08 13.78
C ASP A 226 6.10 5.98 12.56
N GLN A 227 6.37 5.49 11.35
CA GLN A 227 6.00 6.20 10.13
C GLN A 227 4.48 6.35 10.00
N ALA A 228 3.72 5.28 10.23
CA ALA A 228 2.27 5.34 10.23
C ALA A 228 1.74 6.30 11.29
N PHE A 229 2.29 6.28 12.51
CA PHE A 229 1.93 7.22 13.56
C PHE A 229 2.09 8.68 13.11
N ASN A 230 3.22 9.00 12.47
CA ASN A 230 3.48 10.35 11.94
C ASN A 230 2.56 10.71 10.77
N ASP A 231 2.27 9.76 9.89
CA ASP A 231 1.37 9.94 8.74
C ASP A 231 -0.07 10.23 9.17
N PHE A 232 -0.46 9.83 10.38
CA PHE A 232 -1.78 10.06 10.97
C PHE A 232 -1.88 11.40 11.74
N SER A 233 -0.92 12.29 11.62
CA SER A 233 -0.83 13.55 12.37
C SER A 233 -1.98 14.56 12.12
N ALA A 234 -2.85 14.32 11.12
CA ALA A 234 -4.07 15.10 10.93
C ALA A 234 -5.17 14.81 11.98
N PHE A 235 -5.09 13.66 12.66
CA PHE A 235 -5.92 13.43 13.84
C PHE A 235 -5.42 14.27 15.02
N ALA A 236 -6.32 14.59 15.94
CA ALA A 236 -5.93 15.27 17.18
C ALA A 236 -4.89 14.42 17.96
N GLU A 237 -3.91 15.09 18.55
CA GLU A 237 -2.78 14.42 19.23
C GLU A 237 -3.23 13.46 20.32
N ASP A 238 -4.28 13.80 21.07
CA ASP A 238 -4.87 12.97 22.12
C ASP A 238 -5.63 11.73 21.58
N ALA A 239 -5.95 11.72 20.30
CA ALA A 239 -6.55 10.57 19.64
C ALA A 239 -5.52 9.49 19.28
N LEU A 240 -4.23 9.83 19.14
CA LEU A 240 -3.17 8.94 18.71
C LEU A 240 -2.44 8.31 19.89
N VAL A 241 -2.23 7.00 19.85
CA VAL A 241 -1.59 6.24 20.91
C VAL A 241 -0.54 5.29 20.32
N ARG A 242 0.72 5.48 20.71
CA ARG A 242 1.77 4.50 20.46
C ARG A 242 1.81 3.49 21.59
N ILE A 243 1.55 2.22 21.31
CA ILE A 243 1.71 1.13 22.28
C ILE A 243 3.17 0.69 22.22
N ASP A 244 3.89 0.96 23.29
CA ASP A 244 5.32 0.72 23.45
C ASP A 244 5.59 -0.16 24.67
N PRO A 245 6.45 -1.21 24.55
CA PRO A 245 6.78 -2.09 25.67
C PRO A 245 7.37 -1.37 26.87
N GLU A 246 8.15 -0.28 26.66
CA GLU A 246 8.74 0.50 27.75
C GLU A 246 7.68 1.28 28.51
N ILE A 247 6.70 1.86 27.77
CA ILE A 247 5.57 2.57 28.36
C ILE A 247 4.70 1.61 29.18
N ILE A 248 4.43 0.41 28.65
CA ILE A 248 3.67 -0.63 29.36
C ILE A 248 4.39 -1.02 30.64
N ARG A 249 5.70 -1.31 30.57
CA ARG A 249 6.53 -1.66 31.74
C ARG A 249 6.52 -0.56 32.80
N LYS A 250 6.70 0.70 32.38
CA LYS A 250 6.75 1.86 33.28
C LYS A 250 5.40 2.15 33.95
N LYS A 251 4.29 1.96 33.24
CA LYS A 251 2.94 2.25 33.73
C LYS A 251 2.24 1.05 34.36
N GLY A 252 2.78 -0.17 34.20
CA GLY A 252 2.18 -1.41 34.66
C GLY A 252 0.84 -1.76 34.02
N ARG A 253 0.48 -1.10 32.90
CA ARG A 253 -0.77 -1.32 32.19
C ARG A 253 -0.68 -0.83 30.75
N VAL A 254 -1.49 -1.44 29.87
CA VAL A 254 -1.65 -1.00 28.47
C VAL A 254 -2.42 0.32 28.39
N PRO A 255 -2.11 1.20 27.42
CA PRO A 255 -2.86 2.45 27.21
C PRO A 255 -4.24 2.16 26.64
N LYS A 256 -5.30 2.74 27.23
CA LYS A 256 -6.71 2.57 26.77
C LYS A 256 -7.39 3.88 26.36
N ASN A 257 -6.72 5.02 26.61
CA ASN A 257 -7.23 6.34 26.28
C ASN A 257 -6.72 6.76 24.90
N GLY A 258 -7.61 6.92 23.95
CA GLY A 258 -7.33 7.29 22.57
C GLY A 258 -8.28 6.59 21.59
N ASN A 259 -8.07 6.85 20.32
CA ASN A 259 -8.89 6.30 19.25
C ASN A 259 -8.08 5.52 18.22
N ILE A 260 -6.86 5.93 17.92
CA ILE A 260 -6.00 5.29 16.92
C ILE A 260 -4.74 4.80 17.61
N PHE A 261 -4.56 3.50 17.63
CA PHE A 261 -3.50 2.81 18.34
C PHE A 261 -2.51 2.21 17.33
N PHE A 262 -1.21 2.36 17.59
CA PHE A 262 -0.14 1.85 16.74
C PHE A 262 0.76 0.92 17.53
N THR A 263 1.03 -0.26 16.99
CA THR A 263 1.95 -1.22 17.59
C THR A 263 2.53 -2.18 16.55
N ILE A 264 3.41 -3.05 17.00
CA ILE A 264 3.91 -4.17 16.22
C ILE A 264 3.48 -5.49 16.86
N PHE A 265 3.47 -6.56 16.07
CA PHE A 265 3.09 -7.90 16.52
C PHE A 265 3.89 -8.35 17.74
N GLN A 266 5.23 -8.15 17.71
CA GLN A 266 6.12 -8.55 18.78
C GLN A 266 5.78 -7.86 20.11
N THR A 267 5.41 -6.59 20.08
CA THR A 267 5.01 -5.85 21.29
C THR A 267 3.79 -6.50 21.95
N PHE A 268 2.81 -6.90 21.18
CA PHE A 268 1.61 -7.57 21.69
C PHE A 268 1.89 -8.98 22.21
N MET A 269 2.88 -9.66 21.64
CA MET A 269 3.26 -11.01 22.06
C MET A 269 4.22 -11.02 23.27
N THR A 270 4.83 -9.87 23.63
CA THR A 270 5.70 -9.74 24.78
C THR A 270 4.92 -9.25 26.00
N GLY A 271 4.94 -10.01 27.05
CA GLY A 271 4.35 -9.69 28.35
C GLY A 271 4.67 -10.81 29.33
N ARG A 272 4.54 -10.52 30.62
CA ARG A 272 4.65 -11.51 31.70
C ARG A 272 3.52 -11.25 32.68
N ASP A 273 2.94 -12.32 33.19
CA ASP A 273 1.98 -12.26 34.29
C ASP A 273 2.65 -11.97 35.65
N ALA A 274 1.86 -11.94 36.71
CA ALA A 274 2.33 -11.70 38.07
C ALA A 274 3.32 -12.76 38.54
N ASP A 275 3.29 -13.96 37.99
CA ASP A 275 4.18 -15.09 38.32
C ASP A 275 5.44 -15.11 37.42
N GLY A 276 5.56 -14.14 36.50
CA GLY A 276 6.70 -14.02 35.58
C GLY A 276 6.62 -14.93 34.34
N LEU A 277 5.52 -15.64 34.14
CA LEU A 277 5.29 -16.49 32.96
C LEU A 277 4.94 -15.63 31.75
N PRO A 278 5.26 -16.08 30.51
CA PRO A 278 4.90 -15.38 29.29
C PRO A 278 3.38 -15.15 29.21
N SER A 279 2.96 -13.89 29.21
CA SER A 279 1.56 -13.50 29.07
C SER A 279 1.46 -12.40 28.02
N PRO A 280 0.89 -12.68 26.83
CA PRO A 280 0.79 -11.69 25.77
C PRO A 280 0.01 -10.44 26.20
N SER A 281 0.59 -9.26 26.02
CA SER A 281 0.02 -7.98 26.47
C SER A 281 -1.27 -7.57 25.75
N PHE A 282 -1.62 -8.21 24.62
CA PHE A 282 -2.90 -7.96 23.96
C PHE A 282 -4.10 -8.43 24.82
N GLY A 283 -3.91 -9.45 25.66
CA GLY A 283 -4.92 -9.95 26.59
C GLY A 283 -5.35 -8.95 27.67
N ASP A 284 -4.59 -7.87 27.88
CA ASP A 284 -4.96 -6.78 28.77
C ASP A 284 -6.08 -5.88 28.21
N TYR A 285 -6.39 -5.99 26.92
CA TYR A 285 -7.54 -5.36 26.28
C TYR A 285 -8.72 -6.33 26.26
N PRO A 286 -9.98 -5.87 26.44
CA PRO A 286 -11.14 -6.68 26.09
C PRO A 286 -11.13 -7.10 24.61
N ALA A 287 -11.64 -8.28 24.29
CA ALA A 287 -11.64 -8.79 22.91
C ALA A 287 -12.41 -7.90 21.92
N ASP A 288 -13.38 -7.13 22.41
CA ASP A 288 -14.20 -6.15 21.68
C ASP A 288 -13.70 -4.70 21.82
N PHE A 289 -12.46 -4.52 22.30
CA PHE A 289 -11.93 -3.17 22.56
C PHE A 289 -11.74 -2.37 21.27
N PHE A 290 -11.23 -3.01 20.21
CA PHE A 290 -11.05 -2.39 18.90
C PHE A 290 -12.25 -2.62 18.00
N ASP A 291 -12.64 -1.60 17.25
CA ASP A 291 -13.69 -1.69 16.23
C ASP A 291 -13.14 -2.05 14.86
N PHE A 292 -11.94 -1.58 14.57
CA PHE A 292 -11.29 -1.74 13.27
C PHE A 292 -9.78 -1.99 13.45
N ILE A 293 -9.25 -2.95 12.73
CA ILE A 293 -7.83 -3.31 12.77
C ILE A 293 -7.25 -3.25 11.36
N VAL A 294 -6.20 -2.47 11.18
CA VAL A 294 -5.39 -2.45 9.95
C VAL A 294 -4.15 -3.32 10.18
N ILE A 295 -3.93 -4.29 9.32
CA ILE A 295 -2.79 -5.19 9.35
C ILE A 295 -1.92 -4.89 8.14
N ASP A 296 -0.80 -4.21 8.36
CA ASP A 296 0.14 -3.91 7.29
C ASP A 296 1.08 -5.10 7.05
N GLU A 297 1.39 -5.35 5.78
CA GLU A 297 2.16 -6.49 5.30
C GLU A 297 1.65 -7.85 5.82
N CYS A 298 0.32 -8.04 5.78
CA CYS A 298 -0.38 -9.20 6.36
C CYS A 298 0.03 -10.58 5.78
N HIS A 299 0.90 -10.61 4.75
CA HIS A 299 1.50 -11.83 4.20
C HIS A 299 2.77 -12.27 4.97
N ARG A 300 3.28 -11.45 5.90
CA ARG A 300 4.46 -11.76 6.70
C ARG A 300 4.06 -12.52 7.95
N GLY A 301 4.74 -13.63 8.16
CA GLY A 301 4.65 -14.52 9.28
C GLY A 301 5.49 -15.74 8.90
N GLY A 302 6.64 -15.99 9.52
CA GLY A 302 7.41 -17.23 9.34
C GLY A 302 6.70 -18.39 10.03
N ALA A 303 7.02 -19.64 9.68
CA ALA A 303 6.40 -20.85 10.23
C ALA A 303 6.38 -20.91 11.77
N ASN A 304 7.28 -20.17 12.44
CA ASN A 304 7.32 -20.04 13.90
C ASN A 304 6.54 -18.80 14.43
N ASP A 305 6.26 -17.79 13.58
CA ASP A 305 5.57 -16.55 13.99
C ASP A 305 4.07 -16.57 13.69
N GLU A 306 3.62 -17.47 12.80
CA GLU A 306 2.23 -17.55 12.34
C GLU A 306 1.22 -17.86 13.42
N SER A 307 1.60 -18.73 14.34
CA SER A 307 0.74 -19.06 15.49
C SER A 307 0.49 -17.84 16.38
N ASN A 308 1.41 -16.89 16.38
CA ASN A 308 1.43 -15.78 17.31
C ASN A 308 0.58 -14.60 16.80
N TRP A 309 0.78 -14.11 15.58
CA TRP A 309 -0.02 -12.99 15.09
C TRP A 309 -1.47 -13.37 14.78
N ARG A 310 -1.70 -14.62 14.35
CA ARG A 310 -3.04 -15.16 14.15
C ARG A 310 -3.82 -15.16 15.47
N GLY A 311 -3.18 -15.53 16.57
CA GLY A 311 -3.78 -15.46 17.90
C GLY A 311 -4.26 -14.05 18.29
N ILE A 312 -3.51 -12.99 17.90
CA ILE A 312 -3.95 -11.60 18.11
C ILE A 312 -5.24 -11.31 17.31
N LEU A 313 -5.27 -11.71 16.03
CA LEU A 313 -6.41 -11.44 15.17
C LEU A 313 -7.65 -12.26 15.56
N GLU A 314 -7.45 -13.50 16.02
CA GLU A 314 -8.52 -14.36 16.53
C GLU A 314 -9.06 -13.84 17.86
N TYR A 315 -8.21 -13.33 18.75
CA TYR A 315 -8.62 -12.70 19.99
C TYR A 315 -9.49 -11.46 19.75
N PHE A 316 -9.08 -10.60 18.83
CA PHE A 316 -9.87 -9.43 18.41
C PHE A 316 -10.83 -9.75 17.24
N SER A 317 -11.33 -10.98 17.17
CA SER A 317 -12.23 -11.40 16.08
C SER A 317 -13.51 -10.56 15.93
N PRO A 318 -14.06 -9.90 16.97
CA PRO A 318 -15.20 -8.99 16.79
C PRO A 318 -14.89 -7.78 15.90
N ALA A 319 -13.62 -7.32 15.88
CA ALA A 319 -13.22 -6.18 15.06
C ALA A 319 -13.27 -6.49 13.56
N VAL A 320 -13.67 -5.50 12.76
CA VAL A 320 -13.45 -5.55 11.31
C VAL A 320 -11.95 -5.44 11.03
N GLN A 321 -11.41 -6.34 10.22
CA GLN A 321 -9.97 -6.46 9.97
C GLN A 321 -9.65 -6.24 8.50
N LEU A 322 -8.78 -5.26 8.23
CA LEU A 322 -8.28 -4.91 6.92
C LEU A 322 -6.84 -5.36 6.75
N GLY A 323 -6.60 -6.35 5.91
CA GLY A 323 -5.27 -6.76 5.48
C GLY A 323 -4.77 -5.92 4.31
N LEU A 324 -3.55 -5.42 4.42
CA LEU A 324 -2.82 -4.72 3.35
C LEU A 324 -1.60 -5.53 2.97
N THR A 325 -1.40 -5.80 1.68
CA THR A 325 -0.22 -6.53 1.21
C THR A 325 0.09 -6.22 -0.25
N ALA A 326 1.37 -6.31 -0.61
CA ALA A 326 1.80 -6.29 -2.01
C ALA A 326 1.86 -7.69 -2.62
N THR A 327 2.05 -8.72 -1.79
CA THR A 327 2.36 -10.09 -2.22
C THR A 327 1.56 -11.09 -1.39
N PRO A 328 0.25 -11.25 -1.66
CA PRO A 328 -0.55 -12.24 -0.94
C PRO A 328 -0.04 -13.65 -1.23
N LYS A 329 0.03 -14.49 -0.20
CA LYS A 329 0.52 -15.87 -0.31
C LYS A 329 -0.65 -16.85 -0.44
N ARG A 330 -0.48 -17.84 -1.31
CA ARG A 330 -1.44 -18.95 -1.52
C ARG A 330 -0.88 -20.33 -1.15
N ARG A 331 0.38 -20.43 -0.66
CA ARG A 331 1.05 -21.71 -0.38
C ARG A 331 1.82 -21.66 0.94
N HIS A 332 1.93 -22.85 1.60
CA HIS A 332 2.65 -23.10 2.84
C HIS A 332 2.21 -22.24 4.04
N ASN A 333 1.34 -22.78 4.87
CA ASN A 333 0.90 -22.32 6.21
C ASN A 333 0.48 -20.84 6.39
N VAL A 334 0.67 -19.95 5.40
CA VAL A 334 0.15 -18.57 5.36
C VAL A 334 -0.76 -18.42 4.16
N ASP A 335 -1.99 -18.86 4.30
CA ASP A 335 -2.98 -18.55 3.28
C ASP A 335 -3.70 -17.24 3.67
N THR A 336 -3.18 -16.12 3.12
CA THR A 336 -3.78 -14.78 3.27
C THR A 336 -5.24 -14.79 2.79
N TYR A 337 -5.52 -15.56 1.74
CA TYR A 337 -6.85 -15.66 1.16
C TYR A 337 -7.80 -16.51 2.01
N ALA A 338 -7.29 -17.56 2.68
CA ALA A 338 -8.10 -18.35 3.59
C ALA A 338 -8.62 -17.54 4.78
N TYR A 339 -7.84 -16.53 5.23
CA TYR A 339 -8.24 -15.68 6.35
C TYR A 339 -9.10 -14.48 5.94
N PHE A 340 -8.70 -13.75 4.91
CA PHE A 340 -9.36 -12.50 4.51
C PHE A 340 -10.38 -12.67 3.39
N GLY A 341 -10.35 -13.78 2.67
CA GLY A 341 -11.07 -13.98 1.42
C GLY A 341 -10.36 -13.34 0.21
N GLU A 342 -11.04 -13.32 -0.93
CA GLU A 342 -10.52 -12.65 -2.12
C GLU A 342 -10.44 -11.13 -1.91
N PRO A 343 -9.40 -10.48 -2.48
CA PRO A 343 -9.22 -9.05 -2.34
C PRO A 343 -10.43 -8.27 -2.90
N VAL A 344 -10.86 -7.25 -2.18
CA VAL A 344 -11.92 -6.35 -2.68
C VAL A 344 -11.37 -5.39 -3.75
N TYR A 345 -10.06 -5.20 -3.79
CA TYR A 345 -9.37 -4.44 -4.83
C TYR A 345 -7.92 -4.90 -4.98
N VAL A 346 -7.45 -4.94 -6.24
CA VAL A 346 -6.08 -5.30 -6.60
C VAL A 346 -5.50 -4.19 -7.47
N TYR A 347 -4.30 -3.72 -7.13
CA TYR A 347 -3.49 -2.84 -7.95
C TYR A 347 -2.06 -3.34 -7.99
N SER A 348 -1.72 -3.99 -9.10
CA SER A 348 -0.46 -4.71 -9.23
C SER A 348 0.72 -3.77 -9.53
N LEU A 349 1.94 -4.28 -9.36
CA LEU A 349 3.16 -3.60 -9.79
C LEU A 349 3.14 -3.28 -11.29
N LYS A 350 2.59 -4.20 -12.10
CA LYS A 350 2.45 -4.00 -13.55
C LYS A 350 1.52 -2.83 -13.87
N ASP A 351 0.39 -2.74 -13.18
CA ASP A 351 -0.55 -1.63 -13.34
C ASP A 351 0.10 -0.30 -12.98
N GLY A 352 0.78 -0.25 -11.82
CA GLY A 352 1.48 0.94 -11.36
C GLY A 352 2.58 1.43 -12.30
N ILE A 353 3.32 0.51 -12.93
CA ILE A 353 4.33 0.83 -13.95
C ILE A 353 3.66 1.30 -15.25
N ASN A 354 2.63 0.62 -15.71
CA ASN A 354 1.93 0.96 -16.94
C ASN A 354 1.26 2.34 -16.84
N ASP A 355 0.65 2.63 -15.72
CA ASP A 355 0.06 3.94 -15.43
C ASP A 355 1.11 5.04 -15.22
N GLY A 356 2.35 4.66 -14.90
CA GLY A 356 3.46 5.58 -14.66
C GLY A 356 3.52 6.13 -13.23
N PHE A 357 2.78 5.55 -12.29
CA PHE A 357 2.90 5.87 -10.86
C PHE A 357 4.09 5.18 -10.20
N LEU A 358 4.49 4.02 -10.72
CA LEU A 358 5.66 3.28 -10.26
C LEU A 358 6.75 3.29 -11.35
N THR A 359 7.98 3.32 -10.90
CA THR A 359 9.14 3.34 -11.79
C THR A 359 9.37 1.95 -12.40
N PRO A 360 9.56 1.84 -13.71
CA PRO A 360 9.99 0.60 -14.32
C PRO A 360 11.40 0.23 -13.87
N PHE A 361 11.66 -1.06 -13.76
CA PHE A 361 12.97 -1.59 -13.38
C PHE A 361 13.49 -2.58 -14.42
N LYS A 362 14.80 -2.78 -14.39
CA LYS A 362 15.48 -3.81 -15.17
C LYS A 362 16.03 -4.86 -14.22
N VAL A 363 15.82 -6.12 -14.55
CA VAL A 363 16.41 -7.25 -13.81
C VAL A 363 17.62 -7.74 -14.60
N LYS A 364 18.77 -7.83 -13.94
CA LYS A 364 19.96 -8.48 -14.46
C LYS A 364 20.33 -9.61 -13.53
N GLN A 365 20.16 -10.83 -14.00
CA GLN A 365 20.58 -12.01 -13.26
C GLN A 365 22.04 -12.26 -13.54
N ILE A 366 22.84 -12.45 -12.50
CA ILE A 366 24.24 -12.81 -12.56
C ILE A 366 24.37 -14.18 -11.90
N ALA A 367 24.60 -15.20 -12.72
CA ALA A 367 24.95 -16.54 -12.26
C ALA A 367 26.48 -16.71 -12.37
N THR A 368 27.07 -17.39 -11.42
CA THR A 368 28.50 -17.70 -11.43
C THR A 368 28.69 -19.21 -11.31
N THR A 369 29.83 -19.72 -11.81
CA THR A 369 30.19 -21.12 -11.64
C THR A 369 30.48 -21.51 -10.19
N LEU A 370 30.52 -20.53 -9.29
CA LEU A 370 30.69 -20.69 -7.84
C LEU A 370 29.37 -20.76 -7.07
N ASP A 371 28.24 -20.91 -7.75
CA ASP A 371 26.92 -20.95 -7.10
C ASP A 371 26.54 -22.36 -6.62
N ASP A 372 27.31 -23.38 -7.00
CA ASP A 372 27.24 -24.75 -6.50
C ASP A 372 28.59 -25.15 -5.92
N TYR A 373 28.60 -25.74 -4.73
CA TYR A 373 29.80 -26.24 -4.09
C TYR A 373 29.57 -27.60 -3.45
N VAL A 374 30.50 -28.52 -3.69
CA VAL A 374 30.52 -29.84 -3.03
C VAL A 374 31.80 -29.90 -2.19
N TYR A 375 31.66 -30.02 -0.88
CA TYR A 375 32.80 -30.15 0.02
C TYR A 375 33.58 -31.45 -0.26
N THR A 376 34.89 -31.31 -0.39
CA THR A 376 35.84 -32.43 -0.48
C THR A 376 36.75 -32.44 0.74
N PRO A 377 37.27 -33.61 1.16
CA PRO A 377 38.13 -33.70 2.35
C PRO A 377 39.40 -32.86 2.30
N ASP A 378 39.82 -32.43 1.10
CA ASP A 378 41.01 -31.60 0.90
C ASP A 378 40.73 -30.09 1.08
N ASP A 379 39.47 -29.70 1.24
CA ASP A 379 39.09 -28.30 1.44
C ASP A 379 39.38 -27.85 2.89
N GLN A 380 39.92 -26.64 3.04
CA GLN A 380 40.20 -26.05 4.34
C GLN A 380 38.90 -25.47 4.94
N VAL A 381 38.46 -26.04 6.05
CA VAL A 381 37.40 -25.48 6.87
C VAL A 381 37.99 -24.47 7.85
N ILE A 382 37.59 -23.19 7.74
CA ILE A 382 38.06 -22.11 8.60
C ILE A 382 37.18 -22.00 9.86
N GLU A 383 35.88 -22.20 9.72
CA GLU A 383 34.90 -22.12 10.81
C GLU A 383 33.62 -22.88 10.46
N GLY A 384 33.03 -23.60 11.41
CA GLY A 384 31.77 -24.36 11.29
C GLY A 384 31.93 -25.85 10.98
N GLU A 385 30.85 -26.60 11.05
CA GLU A 385 30.75 -28.03 10.70
C GLU A 385 30.25 -28.19 9.26
N ILE A 386 31.04 -28.86 8.43
CA ILE A 386 30.72 -29.14 7.03
C ILE A 386 30.58 -30.65 6.85
N GLU A 387 29.49 -31.09 6.23
CA GLU A 387 29.23 -32.50 5.92
C GLU A 387 29.90 -32.92 4.62
N ALA A 388 30.76 -33.94 4.69
CA ALA A 388 31.47 -34.46 3.53
C ALA A 388 30.47 -35.02 2.48
N GLY A 389 30.64 -34.59 1.22
CA GLY A 389 29.79 -35.02 0.10
C GLY A 389 28.46 -34.30 -0.01
N ARG A 390 28.15 -33.39 0.90
CA ARG A 390 26.96 -32.53 0.78
C ARG A 390 27.19 -31.48 -0.32
N ARG A 391 26.17 -31.33 -1.16
CA ARG A 391 26.11 -30.24 -2.15
C ARG A 391 25.48 -29.01 -1.49
N TYR A 392 26.21 -27.91 -1.47
CA TYR A 392 25.74 -26.62 -0.99
C TYR A 392 25.24 -25.81 -2.19
N THR A 393 24.03 -25.29 -2.07
CA THR A 393 23.35 -24.49 -3.09
C THR A 393 23.36 -23.01 -2.70
N GLU A 394 22.86 -22.14 -3.58
CA GLU A 394 22.82 -20.69 -3.32
C GLU A 394 22.14 -20.31 -2.01
N ASP A 395 21.11 -21.08 -1.58
CA ASP A 395 20.41 -20.84 -0.32
C ASP A 395 21.25 -21.15 0.93
N ASP A 396 22.28 -21.98 0.81
CA ASP A 396 23.20 -22.34 1.88
C ASP A 396 24.32 -21.32 2.06
N PHE A 397 24.71 -20.59 1.01
CA PHE A 397 25.80 -19.62 1.06
C PHE A 397 25.48 -18.45 1.99
N ASN A 398 26.49 -18.08 2.79
CA ASN A 398 26.40 -17.03 3.81
C ASN A 398 25.36 -17.27 4.91
N ARG A 399 24.80 -18.47 4.97
CA ARG A 399 23.94 -18.96 6.07
C ARG A 399 24.52 -20.18 6.75
N VAL A 400 24.98 -21.15 5.95
CA VAL A 400 25.58 -22.41 6.38
C VAL A 400 27.06 -22.46 6.05
N ILE A 401 27.44 -21.95 4.85
CA ILE A 401 28.82 -21.90 4.36
C ILE A 401 29.16 -20.52 3.83
N GLU A 402 30.37 -20.02 4.10
CA GLU A 402 30.92 -18.77 3.55
C GLU A 402 32.21 -19.05 2.78
N ILE A 403 32.29 -18.57 1.54
CA ILE A 403 33.49 -18.63 0.71
C ILE A 403 33.90 -17.18 0.36
N ARG A 404 35.00 -16.68 0.96
CA ARG A 404 35.43 -15.28 0.84
C ARG A 404 35.78 -14.87 -0.59
N GLU A 405 36.39 -15.73 -1.33
CA GLU A 405 36.76 -15.50 -2.74
C GLU A 405 35.54 -15.36 -3.63
N ARG A 406 34.49 -16.15 -3.36
CA ARG A 406 33.20 -16.06 -4.04
C ARG A 406 32.53 -14.69 -3.75
N GLU A 407 32.48 -14.26 -2.50
CA GLU A 407 31.92 -12.97 -2.14
C GLU A 407 32.73 -11.80 -2.72
N ARG A 408 34.04 -11.90 -2.69
CA ARG A 408 34.93 -10.90 -3.31
C ARG A 408 34.73 -10.78 -4.82
N TYR A 409 34.55 -11.90 -5.50
CA TYR A 409 34.27 -11.94 -6.94
C TYR A 409 32.87 -11.34 -7.24
N ARG A 410 31.85 -11.73 -6.49
CA ARG A 410 30.46 -11.20 -6.63
C ARG A 410 30.40 -9.69 -6.41
N VAL A 411 31.08 -9.20 -5.38
CA VAL A 411 31.11 -7.76 -5.09
C VAL A 411 31.77 -6.99 -6.23
N ARG A 412 32.86 -7.51 -6.82
CA ARG A 412 33.48 -6.89 -8.01
C ARG A 412 32.52 -6.86 -9.18
N LEU A 413 31.87 -7.99 -9.47
CA LEU A 413 30.93 -8.08 -10.59
C LEU A 413 29.80 -7.05 -10.49
N PHE A 414 29.20 -6.86 -9.33
CA PHE A 414 28.13 -5.89 -9.23
C PHE A 414 28.67 -4.44 -9.21
N MET A 415 29.80 -4.18 -8.58
CA MET A 415 30.44 -2.86 -8.58
C MET A 415 30.78 -2.36 -9.98
N ASP A 416 31.18 -3.26 -10.87
CA ASP A 416 31.45 -2.95 -12.29
C ASP A 416 30.18 -2.62 -13.10
N GLN A 417 29.00 -2.90 -12.54
CA GLN A 417 27.72 -2.75 -13.24
C GLN A 417 26.85 -1.62 -12.75
N ILE A 418 27.11 -1.12 -11.54
CA ILE A 418 26.37 0.02 -10.97
C ILE A 418 27.07 1.34 -11.33
N ASP A 419 26.31 2.43 -11.37
CA ASP A 419 26.91 3.77 -11.31
C ASP A 419 27.33 4.05 -9.87
N SER A 420 28.62 4.27 -9.66
CA SER A 420 29.22 4.50 -8.34
C SER A 420 28.68 5.76 -7.63
N ARG A 421 27.86 6.57 -8.29
CA ARG A 421 27.25 7.79 -7.75
C ARG A 421 25.78 7.62 -7.41
N GLU A 422 25.15 6.52 -7.87
CA GLU A 422 23.72 6.26 -7.62
C GLU A 422 23.50 5.52 -6.31
N LYS A 423 22.43 5.91 -5.60
CA LYS A 423 22.03 5.24 -4.36
C LYS A 423 21.74 3.77 -4.61
N THR A 424 22.44 2.91 -3.88
CA THR A 424 22.39 1.45 -4.06
C THR A 424 22.08 0.74 -2.74
N LEU A 425 21.11 -0.17 -2.74
CA LEU A 425 20.81 -1.07 -1.61
C LEU A 425 21.30 -2.48 -1.93
N VAL A 426 22.07 -3.06 -1.02
CA VAL A 426 22.59 -4.42 -1.13
C VAL A 426 21.99 -5.28 -0.03
N PHE A 427 21.15 -6.23 -0.41
CA PHE A 427 20.54 -7.17 0.52
C PHE A 427 21.42 -8.40 0.70
N CYS A 428 21.74 -8.71 1.94
CA CYS A 428 22.63 -9.79 2.34
C CYS A 428 21.88 -10.85 3.15
N ALA A 429 22.37 -12.08 3.15
CA ALA A 429 21.73 -13.21 3.81
C ALA A 429 21.63 -13.03 5.34
N THR A 430 22.69 -12.50 5.96
CA THR A 430 22.82 -12.28 7.40
C THR A 430 23.39 -10.91 7.71
N GLN A 431 23.37 -10.50 8.99
CA GLN A 431 24.01 -9.26 9.42
C GLN A 431 25.55 -9.31 9.33
N ALA A 432 26.15 -10.49 9.56
CA ALA A 432 27.57 -10.73 9.38
C ALA A 432 27.95 -10.62 7.91
N HIS A 433 27.17 -11.26 7.02
CA HIS A 433 27.35 -11.12 5.56
C HIS A 433 27.24 -9.66 5.11
N ALA A 434 26.27 -8.88 5.65
CA ALA A 434 26.16 -7.45 5.34
C ALA A 434 27.41 -6.65 5.75
N LEU A 435 28.04 -7.02 6.85
CA LEU A 435 29.31 -6.42 7.31
C LEU A 435 30.45 -6.75 6.35
N ALA A 436 30.62 -8.02 6.00
CA ALA A 436 31.67 -8.48 5.10
C ALA A 436 31.56 -7.82 3.71
N VAL A 437 30.34 -7.75 3.17
CA VAL A 437 30.10 -7.10 1.86
C VAL A 437 30.35 -5.60 1.94
N ARG A 438 29.96 -4.90 3.02
CA ARG A 438 30.31 -3.49 3.23
C ARG A 438 31.84 -3.27 3.16
N ASP A 439 32.59 -4.10 3.86
CA ASP A 439 34.04 -3.99 3.91
C ASP A 439 34.68 -4.23 2.54
N LEU A 440 34.20 -5.21 1.78
CA LEU A 440 34.64 -5.46 0.42
C LEU A 440 34.33 -4.30 -0.51
N ILE A 441 33.13 -3.72 -0.45
CA ILE A 441 32.77 -2.54 -1.25
C ILE A 441 33.69 -1.37 -0.94
N ASN A 442 33.94 -1.10 0.35
CA ASN A 442 34.85 -0.02 0.76
C ASN A 442 36.32 -0.27 0.37
N GLN A 443 36.72 -1.52 0.17
CA GLN A 443 38.06 -1.85 -0.39
C GLN A 443 38.13 -1.62 -1.91
N PHE A 444 37.03 -1.83 -2.63
CA PHE A 444 36.98 -1.72 -4.10
C PHE A 444 36.58 -0.34 -4.63
N LYS A 445 36.00 0.53 -3.76
CA LYS A 445 35.59 1.86 -4.18
C LYS A 445 36.76 2.70 -4.69
N ALA A 446 36.48 3.59 -5.64
CA ALA A 446 37.47 4.51 -6.18
C ALA A 446 37.76 5.72 -5.27
N GLY A 447 36.83 6.08 -4.38
CA GLY A 447 36.92 7.25 -3.48
C GLY A 447 37.52 6.91 -2.11
N HIS A 448 37.82 7.95 -1.32
CA HIS A 448 38.46 7.79 0.02
C HIS A 448 37.44 7.90 1.20
N ASP A 449 36.17 8.27 0.94
CA ASP A 449 35.21 8.47 2.04
C ASP A 449 34.88 7.12 2.74
N PRO A 450 35.15 6.98 4.04
CA PRO A 450 34.89 5.74 4.78
C PRO A 450 33.40 5.38 4.86
N ASN A 451 32.50 6.37 4.67
CA ASN A 451 31.06 6.19 4.72
C ASN A 451 30.42 6.00 3.34
N TYR A 452 31.22 5.76 2.28
CA TYR A 452 30.68 5.47 0.96
C TYR A 452 29.71 4.30 0.99
N CYS A 453 30.11 3.20 1.63
CA CYS A 453 29.23 2.08 1.94
C CYS A 453 29.12 1.90 3.45
N VAL A 454 27.91 1.87 3.98
CA VAL A 454 27.64 1.64 5.39
C VAL A 454 26.65 0.49 5.58
N ARG A 455 26.77 -0.20 6.73
CA ARG A 455 25.83 -1.24 7.10
C ARG A 455 24.66 -0.65 7.86
N VAL A 456 23.44 -1.10 7.57
CA VAL A 456 22.22 -0.73 8.30
C VAL A 456 21.42 -2.00 8.59
N THR A 457 21.62 -2.54 9.79
CA THR A 457 20.94 -3.75 10.29
C THR A 457 20.27 -3.48 11.63
N ALA A 458 19.57 -4.47 12.18
CA ALA A 458 18.91 -4.32 13.49
C ALA A 458 19.90 -4.00 14.61
N ASN A 459 21.14 -4.52 14.53
CA ASN A 459 22.15 -4.34 15.57
C ASN A 459 22.90 -2.99 15.50
N ASP A 460 22.70 -2.20 14.44
CA ASP A 460 23.39 -0.92 14.26
C ASP A 460 22.70 0.25 15.00
N GLY A 461 21.54 0.01 15.63
CA GLY A 461 20.85 0.94 16.53
C GLY A 461 20.67 2.35 15.93
N LYS A 462 20.84 3.37 16.76
CA LYS A 462 20.69 4.79 16.40
C LYS A 462 21.65 5.25 15.31
N GLU A 463 22.85 4.68 15.21
CA GLU A 463 23.81 5.03 14.16
C GLU A 463 23.35 4.52 12.80
N GLY A 464 22.83 3.30 12.73
CA GLY A 464 22.21 2.77 11.52
C GLY A 464 21.01 3.61 11.08
N ASP A 465 20.18 4.09 12.01
CA ASP A 465 19.04 4.94 11.71
C ASP A 465 19.47 6.32 11.17
N ARG A 466 20.56 6.88 11.72
CA ARG A 466 21.17 8.11 11.22
C ARG A 466 21.67 7.95 9.78
N PHE A 467 22.39 6.87 9.48
CA PHE A 467 22.87 6.60 8.12
C PHE A 467 21.71 6.35 7.14
N LEU A 468 20.63 5.69 7.58
CA LEU A 468 19.44 5.52 6.78
C LEU A 468 18.78 6.88 6.46
N ALA A 469 18.68 7.77 7.42
CA ALA A 469 18.15 9.11 7.21
C ALA A 469 19.01 9.91 6.20
N MET A 470 20.34 9.83 6.32
CA MET A 470 21.27 10.46 5.37
C MET A 470 21.16 9.87 3.97
N PHE A 471 20.97 8.54 3.86
CA PHE A 471 20.81 7.87 2.56
C PHE A 471 19.50 8.28 1.85
N ARG A 472 18.43 8.50 2.61
CA ARG A 472 17.14 8.95 2.09
C ARG A 472 17.14 10.41 1.63
N ASP A 473 18.07 11.20 2.11
CA ASP A 473 18.22 12.60 1.74
C ASP A 473 18.84 12.70 0.34
N ASN A 474 18.06 13.17 -0.63
CA ASN A 474 18.46 13.27 -2.03
C ASN A 474 19.58 14.32 -2.27
N GLU A 475 19.77 15.26 -1.33
CA GLU A 475 20.83 16.26 -1.41
C GLU A 475 22.18 15.71 -0.92
N LYS A 476 22.18 14.57 -0.23
CA LYS A 476 23.40 13.93 0.28
C LYS A 476 23.82 12.78 -0.62
N THR A 477 25.04 12.84 -1.11
CA THR A 477 25.64 11.76 -1.91
C THR A 477 26.16 10.60 -1.06
N ILE A 478 26.54 10.87 0.18
CA ILE A 478 27.10 9.90 1.13
C ILE A 478 26.11 9.66 2.29
N PRO A 479 25.84 8.42 2.69
CA PRO A 479 26.31 7.17 2.07
C PRO A 479 25.68 6.93 0.69
N THR A 480 26.45 6.36 -0.23
CA THR A 480 25.99 6.00 -1.57
C THR A 480 25.43 4.58 -1.60
N ILE A 481 26.06 3.67 -0.85
CA ILE A 481 25.65 2.27 -0.77
C ILE A 481 25.29 1.90 0.67
N LEU A 482 24.15 1.21 0.84
CA LEU A 482 23.77 0.57 2.11
C LEU A 482 23.79 -0.94 1.96
N THR A 483 24.48 -1.64 2.85
CA THR A 483 24.33 -3.08 3.02
C THR A 483 23.39 -3.37 4.16
N THR A 484 22.48 -4.32 3.97
CA THR A 484 21.48 -4.69 4.97
C THR A 484 21.15 -6.19 4.89
N SER A 485 20.48 -6.71 5.90
CA SER A 485 19.89 -8.03 5.86
C SER A 485 18.36 -7.91 5.74
N GLN A 486 17.67 -8.09 6.84
CA GLN A 486 16.19 -8.04 6.85
C GLN A 486 15.62 -6.65 7.20
N LYS A 487 16.41 -5.76 7.86
CA LYS A 487 15.92 -4.47 8.39
C LYS A 487 15.27 -3.59 7.31
N LEU A 488 15.83 -3.57 6.12
CA LEU A 488 15.39 -2.70 5.01
C LEU A 488 14.59 -3.42 3.91
N SER A 489 14.17 -4.66 4.15
CA SER A 489 13.43 -5.44 3.13
C SER A 489 12.05 -4.86 2.82
N THR A 490 11.53 -3.95 3.65
CA THR A 490 10.30 -3.16 3.43
C THR A 490 10.42 -1.80 4.13
N GLY A 491 9.66 -0.81 3.66
CA GLY A 491 9.56 0.49 4.32
C GLY A 491 10.75 1.43 4.10
N VAL A 492 11.57 1.19 3.11
CA VAL A 492 12.57 2.15 2.65
C VAL A 492 11.98 2.93 1.50
N ASP A 493 11.62 4.14 1.78
CA ASP A 493 11.23 5.14 0.79
C ASP A 493 12.45 6.02 0.55
N ALA A 494 13.10 5.83 -0.59
CA ALA A 494 14.33 6.54 -0.96
C ALA A 494 14.26 7.00 -2.41
#